data_7029f2930da148e594691884a633dfb4
#
_entry.id   7029f2930da148e594691884a633dfb4
#
_cell.length_a   1.000
_cell.length_b   1.000
_cell.length_c   1.000
_cell.angle_alpha   90.00
_cell.angle_beta   90.00
_cell.angle_gamma   90.00
#
_symmetry.space_group_name_H-M   'P 1'
#
loop_
_entity.id
_entity.type
_entity.pdbx_description
1 polymer ?
#
loop_
_entity_poly.entity_id
_entity_poly.type
_entity_poly.pdbx_seq_one_letter_code
_entity_poly.pdbx_strand_id
1 'polypeptide(L)'
;MVARRRAPWWHKAEVVAASLLLPLALELFSGARVMGAVRRLPRRARPTGESPQDIADRVDHVLYKMPWIWRRTCLRRAIVLAALLRRDGLDPEVVIGVRRSPQGSVEAHAWLRCDGTDPYLEPTDTSTYIEMKSGANG
;
A
#
# COMPACT_ATOMS: atom_id res chain seq x y z
N MET A 1 28.16 6.65 -3.53
CA MET A 1 27.15 7.58 -3.02
C MET A 1 26.11 7.78 -4.11
N VAL A 2 25.02 7.06 -4.03
CA VAL A 2 23.91 7.23 -5.00
C VAL A 2 23.22 8.54 -4.64
N ALA A 3 23.30 9.55 -5.55
CA ALA A 3 22.57 10.79 -5.35
C ALA A 3 21.08 10.49 -5.28
N ARG A 4 20.44 10.72 -4.12
CA ARG A 4 18.99 10.67 -3.98
C ARG A 4 18.40 11.67 -4.98
N ARG A 5 17.86 11.19 -6.08
CA ARG A 5 17.12 12.04 -7.00
C ARG A 5 15.90 12.59 -6.23
N ARG A 6 15.84 13.89 -6.09
CA ARG A 6 14.66 14.55 -5.50
C ARG A 6 13.47 14.23 -6.38
N ALA A 7 12.44 13.66 -5.76
CA ALA A 7 11.20 13.41 -6.46
C ALA A 7 10.67 14.71 -7.08
N PRO A 8 10.18 14.65 -8.31
CA PRO A 8 9.54 15.80 -8.90
C PRO A 8 8.30 16.19 -8.08
N TRP A 9 7.98 17.47 -8.06
CA TRP A 9 6.88 18.02 -7.26
C TRP A 9 5.52 17.36 -7.56
N TRP A 10 5.27 17.00 -8.81
CA TRP A 10 4.03 16.31 -9.20
C TRP A 10 3.92 14.91 -8.59
N HIS A 11 5.02 14.21 -8.37
CA HIS A 11 5.00 12.94 -7.68
C HIS A 11 4.63 13.10 -6.19
N LYS A 12 5.12 14.15 -5.56
CA LYS A 12 4.70 14.49 -4.19
C LYS A 12 3.20 14.78 -4.13
N ALA A 13 2.69 15.55 -5.09
CA ALA A 13 1.25 15.82 -5.21
C ALA A 13 0.44 14.54 -5.43
N GLU A 14 0.93 13.61 -6.23
CA GLU A 14 0.29 12.31 -6.45
C GLU A 14 0.25 11.46 -5.18
N VAL A 15 1.33 11.41 -4.40
CA VAL A 15 1.36 10.70 -3.11
C VAL A 15 0.31 11.28 -2.17
N VAL A 16 0.22 12.60 -2.07
CA VAL A 16 -0.79 13.26 -1.24
C VAL A 16 -2.20 12.96 -1.75
N ALA A 17 -2.44 13.06 -3.05
CA ALA A 17 -3.74 12.76 -3.64
C ALA A 17 -4.15 11.31 -3.41
N ALA A 18 -3.27 10.35 -3.65
CA ALA A 18 -3.53 8.93 -3.38
C ALA A 18 -3.81 8.69 -1.89
N SER A 19 -3.05 9.32 -1.00
CA SER A 19 -3.22 9.19 0.45
C SER A 19 -4.54 9.80 0.97
N LEU A 20 -5.12 10.74 0.24
CA LEU A 20 -6.44 11.31 0.56
C LEU A 20 -7.59 10.53 -0.08
N LEU A 21 -7.47 10.22 -1.37
CA LEU A 21 -8.57 9.67 -2.17
C LEU A 21 -8.80 8.18 -1.93
N LEU A 22 -7.74 7.38 -1.81
CA LEU A 22 -7.89 5.94 -1.63
C LEU A 22 -8.50 5.55 -0.27
N PRO A 23 -8.10 6.14 0.86
CA PRO A 23 -8.81 5.91 2.11
C PRO A 23 -10.28 6.33 2.06
N LEU A 24 -10.59 7.45 1.41
CA LEU A 24 -11.97 7.89 1.22
C LEU A 24 -12.75 6.89 0.35
N ALA A 25 -12.14 6.37 -0.70
CA ALA A 25 -12.74 5.33 -1.54
C ALA A 25 -13.01 4.05 -0.73
N LEU A 26 -12.15 3.68 0.21
CA LEU A 26 -12.37 2.53 1.10
C LEU A 26 -13.58 2.72 2.03
N GLU A 27 -13.86 3.96 2.45
CA GLU A 27 -15.05 4.26 3.24
C GLU A 27 -16.35 4.21 2.41
N LEU A 28 -16.26 4.59 1.14
CA LEU A 28 -17.43 4.68 0.25
C LEU A 28 -17.71 3.39 -0.54
N PHE A 29 -16.68 2.60 -0.81
CA PHE A 29 -16.76 1.39 -1.63
C PHE A 29 -16.18 0.19 -0.89
N SER A 30 -16.54 -1.03 -1.33
CA SER A 30 -15.93 -2.23 -0.78
C SER A 30 -14.42 -2.30 -1.08
N GLY A 31 -13.65 -2.88 -0.17
CA GLY A 31 -12.20 -3.08 -0.36
C GLY A 31 -11.86 -3.84 -1.65
N ALA A 32 -12.70 -4.81 -2.04
CA ALA A 32 -12.53 -5.56 -3.28
C ALA A 32 -12.63 -4.67 -4.52
N ARG A 33 -13.56 -3.72 -4.54
CA ARG A 33 -13.70 -2.75 -5.64
C ARG A 33 -12.51 -1.80 -5.72
N VAL A 34 -12.06 -1.31 -4.59
CA VAL A 34 -10.89 -0.42 -4.53
C VAL A 34 -9.64 -1.15 -4.99
N MET A 35 -9.40 -2.37 -4.53
CA MET A 35 -8.27 -3.19 -4.99
C MET A 35 -8.37 -3.51 -6.48
N GLY A 36 -9.55 -3.81 -7.01
CA GLY A 36 -9.78 -4.00 -8.43
C GLY A 36 -9.46 -2.76 -9.26
N ALA A 37 -9.83 -1.58 -8.77
CA ALA A 37 -9.49 -0.31 -9.41
C ALA A 37 -7.98 -0.04 -9.39
N VAL A 38 -7.32 -0.31 -8.29
CA VAL A 38 -5.85 -0.17 -8.16
C VAL A 38 -5.13 -1.06 -9.17
N ARG A 39 -5.57 -2.31 -9.35
CA ARG A 39 -5.00 -3.23 -10.35
C ARG A 39 -5.14 -2.74 -11.79
N ARG A 40 -6.10 -1.88 -12.07
CA ARG A 40 -6.37 -1.31 -13.39
C ARG A 40 -5.70 0.04 -13.61
N LEU A 41 -5.01 0.59 -12.62
CA LEU A 41 -4.31 1.85 -12.77
C LEU A 41 -3.26 1.75 -13.89
N PRO A 42 -3.21 2.76 -14.78
CA PRO A 42 -2.23 2.78 -15.84
C PRO A 42 -0.83 2.99 -15.28
N ARG A 43 0.15 2.34 -15.88
CA ARG A 43 1.56 2.58 -15.57
C ARG A 43 1.97 3.94 -16.12
N ARG A 44 2.93 4.60 -15.46
CA ARG A 44 3.52 5.81 -16.01
C ARG A 44 4.27 5.50 -17.30
N ALA A 45 4.25 6.47 -18.22
CA ALA A 45 5.10 6.39 -19.42
C ALA A 45 6.59 6.37 -19.05
N ARG A 46 6.96 7.07 -17.96
CA ARG A 46 8.32 7.08 -17.42
C ARG A 46 8.28 6.87 -15.90
N PRO A 47 9.00 5.88 -15.36
CA PRO A 47 9.16 5.71 -13.93
C PRO A 47 9.76 6.96 -13.27
N THR A 48 9.43 7.20 -12.01
CA THR A 48 9.94 8.36 -11.25
C THR A 48 11.44 8.31 -11.04
N GLY A 49 12.04 7.12 -11.13
CA GLY A 49 13.45 6.88 -10.80
C GLY A 49 13.72 6.83 -9.30
N GLU A 50 12.69 6.92 -8.47
CA GLU A 50 12.81 6.70 -7.03
C GLU A 50 12.86 5.21 -6.71
N SER A 51 13.56 4.88 -5.62
CA SER A 51 13.51 3.51 -5.12
C SER A 51 12.13 3.21 -4.52
N PRO A 52 11.66 1.95 -4.57
CA PRO A 52 10.43 1.56 -3.89
C PRO A 52 10.43 1.92 -2.39
N GLN A 53 11.57 1.83 -1.72
CA GLN A 53 11.72 2.22 -0.33
C GLN A 53 11.49 3.73 -0.11
N ASP A 54 12.00 4.58 -0.99
CA ASP A 54 11.77 6.03 -0.90
C ASP A 54 10.29 6.38 -1.09
N ILE A 55 9.60 5.66 -1.96
CA ILE A 55 8.14 5.79 -2.14
C ILE A 55 7.41 5.37 -0.86
N ALA A 56 7.78 4.24 -0.28
CA ALA A 56 7.19 3.75 0.96
C ALA A 56 7.40 4.73 2.13
N ASP A 57 8.61 5.25 2.30
CA ASP A 57 8.94 6.23 3.34
C ASP A 57 8.11 7.50 3.19
N ARG A 58 7.90 7.94 1.96
CA ARG A 58 7.06 9.11 1.69
C ARG A 58 5.59 8.86 1.97
N VAL A 59 5.07 7.72 1.61
CA VAL A 59 3.69 7.31 1.95
C VAL A 59 3.51 7.29 3.47
N ASP A 60 4.43 6.67 4.18
CA ASP A 60 4.40 6.60 5.64
C ASP A 60 4.44 7.99 6.28
N HIS A 61 5.28 8.87 5.76
CA HIS A 61 5.37 10.25 6.24
C HIS A 61 4.08 11.04 6.03
N VAL A 62 3.47 10.92 4.85
CA VAL A 62 2.20 11.60 4.52
C VAL A 62 1.07 11.05 5.37
N LEU A 63 0.91 9.73 5.45
CA LEU A 63 -0.15 9.11 6.25
C LEU A 63 -0.02 9.40 7.75
N TYR A 64 1.20 9.51 8.26
CA TYR A 64 1.44 9.87 9.65
C TYR A 64 0.95 11.29 9.99
N LYS A 65 1.02 12.23 9.04
CA LYS A 65 0.57 13.62 9.19
C LYS A 65 -0.92 13.81 8.96
N MET A 66 -1.64 12.79 8.47
CA MET A 66 -3.06 12.90 8.21
C MET A 66 -3.87 12.99 9.52
N PRO A 67 -5.03 13.71 9.50
CA PRO A 67 -5.96 13.70 10.62
C PRO A 67 -6.38 12.29 11.01
N TRP A 68 -6.82 12.12 12.25
CA TRP A 68 -7.16 10.81 12.80
C TRP A 68 -8.16 9.99 11.96
N ILE A 69 -9.05 10.63 11.21
CA ILE A 69 -10.00 10.01 10.28
C ILE A 69 -9.26 9.26 9.15
N TRP A 70 -8.09 9.76 8.76
CA TRP A 70 -7.23 9.16 7.74
C TRP A 70 -6.02 8.45 8.34
N ARG A 71 -6.08 8.12 9.62
CA ARG A 71 -4.95 7.47 10.28
C ARG A 71 -4.48 6.26 9.49
N ARG A 72 -3.18 6.12 9.47
CA ARG A 72 -2.48 4.96 8.93
C ARG A 72 -3.05 3.68 9.54
N THR A 73 -3.89 3.01 8.78
CA THR A 73 -4.18 1.59 9.00
C THR A 73 -3.32 0.78 8.03
N CYS A 74 -3.01 -0.46 8.40
CA CYS A 74 -2.22 -1.34 7.55
C CYS A 74 -2.82 -1.49 6.15
N LEU A 75 -4.15 -1.58 6.05
CA LEU A 75 -4.84 -1.70 4.76
C LEU A 75 -4.73 -0.42 3.93
N ARG A 76 -4.90 0.75 4.54
CA ARG A 76 -4.77 2.05 3.85
C ARG A 76 -3.36 2.23 3.30
N ARG A 77 -2.36 1.95 4.13
CA ARG A 77 -0.96 1.98 3.72
C ARG A 77 -0.70 1.04 2.55
N ALA A 78 -1.12 -0.20 2.65
CA ALA A 78 -0.90 -1.21 1.61
C ALA A 78 -1.53 -0.81 0.28
N ILE A 79 -2.75 -0.30 0.29
CA ILE A 79 -3.46 0.12 -0.93
C ILE A 79 -2.84 1.35 -1.57
N VAL A 80 -2.51 2.38 -0.78
CA VAL A 80 -1.85 3.59 -1.29
C VAL A 80 -0.50 3.25 -1.90
N LEU A 81 0.29 2.44 -1.20
CA LEU A 81 1.60 2.02 -1.68
C LEU A 81 1.49 1.14 -2.93
N ALA A 82 0.54 0.21 -2.97
CA ALA A 82 0.27 -0.61 -4.16
C ALA A 82 -0.05 0.25 -5.39
N ALA A 83 -0.91 1.26 -5.24
CA ALA A 83 -1.28 2.15 -6.33
C ALA A 83 -0.06 2.90 -6.89
N LEU A 84 0.77 3.45 -6.03
CA LEU A 84 1.95 4.23 -6.43
C LEU A 84 3.02 3.35 -7.07
N LEU A 85 3.30 2.18 -6.50
CA LEU A 85 4.26 1.24 -7.05
C LEU A 85 3.81 0.68 -8.41
N ARG A 86 2.50 0.41 -8.55
CA ARG A 86 1.96 -0.03 -9.83
C ARG A 86 2.10 1.03 -10.91
N ARG A 87 1.82 2.28 -10.60
CA ARG A 87 2.05 3.39 -11.53
C ARG A 87 3.51 3.52 -11.93
N ASP A 88 4.43 3.16 -11.05
CA ASP A 88 5.87 3.18 -11.30
C ASP A 88 6.39 1.91 -12.01
N GLY A 89 5.51 1.01 -12.41
CA GLY A 89 5.84 -0.14 -13.25
C GLY A 89 6.01 -1.47 -12.52
N LEU A 90 5.84 -1.48 -11.19
CA LEU A 90 5.84 -2.70 -10.40
C LEU A 90 4.45 -3.37 -10.41
N ASP A 91 4.39 -4.58 -9.94
CA ASP A 91 3.13 -5.34 -9.87
C ASP A 91 2.90 -5.87 -8.45
N PRO A 92 2.63 -4.97 -7.48
CA PRO A 92 2.40 -5.37 -6.11
C PRO A 92 1.02 -5.98 -5.92
N GLU A 93 0.95 -6.95 -5.03
CA GLU A 93 -0.28 -7.58 -4.56
C GLU A 93 -0.50 -7.23 -3.09
N VAL A 94 -1.74 -6.85 -2.75
CA VAL A 94 -2.14 -6.65 -1.35
C VAL A 94 -2.51 -8.00 -0.75
N VAL A 95 -1.84 -8.37 0.31
CA VAL A 95 -2.08 -9.60 1.08
C VAL A 95 -2.75 -9.23 2.39
N ILE A 96 -3.77 -9.96 2.77
CA ILE A 96 -4.43 -9.83 4.06
C ILE A 96 -4.23 -11.13 4.83
N GLY A 97 -3.76 -11.02 6.05
CA GLY A 97 -3.60 -12.14 6.95
C GLY A 97 -4.28 -11.91 8.29
N VAL A 98 -4.55 -12.98 8.98
CA VAL A 98 -5.14 -12.99 10.33
C VAL A 98 -4.29 -13.81 11.27
N ARG A 99 -4.28 -13.44 12.53
CA ARG A 99 -3.71 -14.23 13.60
C ARG A 99 -4.56 -14.12 14.86
N ARG A 100 -4.34 -15.03 15.77
CA ARG A 100 -4.91 -14.93 17.11
C ARG A 100 -3.90 -14.22 18.02
N SER A 101 -4.33 -13.18 18.71
CA SER A 101 -3.49 -12.49 19.69
C SER A 101 -3.26 -13.37 20.93
N PRO A 102 -2.23 -13.06 21.74
CA PRO A 102 -2.02 -13.75 23.03
C PRO A 102 -3.23 -13.65 23.96
N GLN A 103 -4.06 -12.61 23.83
CA GLN A 103 -5.29 -12.40 24.58
C GLN A 103 -6.50 -13.11 23.99
N GLY A 104 -6.34 -13.83 22.86
CA GLY A 104 -7.39 -14.62 22.22
C GLY A 104 -8.25 -13.88 21.20
N SER A 105 -8.03 -12.58 20.99
CA SER A 105 -8.70 -11.81 19.93
C SER A 105 -8.13 -12.13 18.55
N VAL A 106 -8.91 -11.90 17.51
CA VAL A 106 -8.45 -11.99 16.12
C VAL A 106 -7.88 -10.64 15.67
N GLU A 107 -6.67 -10.66 15.19
CA GLU A 107 -5.99 -9.51 14.61
C GLU A 107 -5.83 -9.73 13.12
N ALA A 108 -6.14 -8.71 12.33
CA ALA A 108 -5.92 -8.68 10.88
C ALA A 108 -4.80 -7.71 10.54
N HIS A 109 -4.00 -8.05 9.53
CA HIS A 109 -2.96 -7.19 9.01
C HIS A 109 -2.94 -7.27 7.48
N ALA A 110 -2.58 -6.17 6.83
CA ALA A 110 -2.43 -6.10 5.38
C ALA A 110 -1.02 -5.63 5.04
N TRP A 111 -0.41 -6.30 4.07
CA TRP A 111 0.93 -5.97 3.57
C TRP A 111 1.01 -6.19 2.07
N LEU A 112 2.17 -5.90 1.48
CA LEU A 112 2.41 -6.13 0.06
C LEU A 112 3.27 -7.36 -0.18
N ARG A 113 3.01 -8.00 -1.31
CA ARG A 113 3.87 -8.97 -1.98
C ARG A 113 4.24 -8.40 -3.34
N CYS A 114 5.50 -8.48 -3.74
CA CYS A 114 5.94 -7.96 -5.03
C CYS A 114 7.17 -8.73 -5.51
N ASP A 115 7.15 -9.15 -6.78
CA ASP A 115 8.28 -9.82 -7.44
C ASP A 115 8.87 -10.99 -6.65
N GLY A 116 8.01 -11.83 -6.06
CA GLY A 116 8.41 -12.99 -5.26
C GLY A 116 8.90 -12.66 -3.85
N THR A 117 8.96 -11.39 -3.46
CA THR A 117 9.27 -10.95 -2.10
C THR A 117 7.99 -10.77 -1.29
N ASP A 118 7.87 -11.49 -0.19
CA ASP A 118 6.73 -11.49 0.71
C ASP A 118 7.24 -11.61 2.17
N PRO A 119 7.04 -10.63 3.02
CA PRO A 119 6.42 -9.31 2.79
C PRO A 119 7.36 -8.34 2.05
N TYR A 120 6.78 -7.41 1.34
CA TYR A 120 7.49 -6.40 0.58
C TYR A 120 7.33 -5.01 1.19
N LEU A 121 8.43 -4.35 1.52
CA LEU A 121 8.46 -3.02 2.15
C LEU A 121 7.62 -2.94 3.45
N GLU A 122 7.62 -4.01 4.22
CA GLU A 122 6.80 -4.17 5.41
C GLU A 122 7.69 -4.17 6.67
N PRO A 123 7.47 -3.21 7.59
CA PRO A 123 8.25 -3.17 8.84
C PRO A 123 7.78 -4.17 9.89
N THR A 124 6.57 -4.71 9.76
CA THR A 124 5.98 -5.64 10.71
C THR A 124 6.33 -7.08 10.36
N ASP A 125 6.68 -7.90 11.34
CA ASP A 125 6.86 -9.33 11.14
C ASP A 125 5.51 -10.00 10.83
N THR A 126 5.39 -10.55 9.63
CA THR A 126 4.16 -11.18 9.14
C THR A 126 4.15 -12.70 9.33
N SER A 127 5.21 -13.29 9.88
CA SER A 127 5.39 -14.75 9.97
C SER A 127 4.31 -15.47 10.79
N THR A 128 3.68 -14.77 11.73
CA THR A 128 2.61 -15.31 12.59
C THR A 128 1.21 -15.17 12.01
N TYR A 129 1.06 -14.49 10.87
CA TYR A 129 -0.22 -14.32 10.21
C TYR A 129 -0.48 -15.44 9.21
N ILE A 130 -1.72 -15.89 9.19
CA ILE A 130 -2.22 -16.84 8.19
C ILE A 130 -2.86 -16.01 7.07
N GLU A 131 -2.34 -16.15 5.86
CA GLU A 131 -2.88 -15.46 4.68
C GLU A 131 -4.32 -15.89 4.42
N MET A 132 -5.20 -14.89 4.32
CA MET A 132 -6.56 -15.12 3.84
C MET A 132 -6.51 -15.23 2.31
N LYS A 133 -6.79 -16.42 1.79
CA LYS A 133 -7.00 -16.55 0.35
C LYS A 133 -8.19 -15.69 -0.04
N SER A 134 -7.93 -14.66 -0.81
CA SER A 134 -8.99 -13.93 -1.49
C SER A 134 -9.74 -14.94 -2.34
N GLY A 135 -10.99 -15.22 -1.97
CA GLY A 135 -11.87 -15.98 -2.83
C GLY A 135 -12.03 -15.22 -4.13
N ALA A 136 -11.17 -15.51 -5.09
CA ALA A 136 -11.32 -15.07 -6.46
C ALA A 136 -12.44 -15.90 -7.09
N ASN A 137 -13.66 -15.65 -6.65
CA ASN A 137 -14.86 -16.09 -7.34
C ASN A 137 -15.55 -14.87 -7.92
N GLY A 138 -15.45 -14.78 -9.17
CA GLY A 138 -16.22 -13.85 -9.96
C GLY A 138 -15.46 -13.29 -11.09
#